data_a6f9931e3e7dcb2b4f2daf2820f82fe4
#
_entry.id   a6f9931e3e7dcb2b4f2daf2820f82fe4
#
_cell.length_a   1.000
_cell.length_b   1.000
_cell.length_c   1.000
_cell.angle_alpha   90.00
_cell.angle_beta   90.00
_cell.angle_gamma   90.00
#
_symmetry.space_group_name_H-M   'P 1'
#
loop_
_entity.id
_entity.type
_entity.pdbx_description
1 polymer ?
#
loop_
_entity_poly.entity_id
_entity_poly.type
_entity_poly.pdbx_seq_one_letter_code
_entity_poly.pdbx_strand_id
1 'polypeptide(L)'
;MEEKTGLNIIYQRYADLVYHVLAHIPLDNAADEYDAEYVRTMREQLGRSPAIPEKAAEWYREHFDRVCLIGFMPFVTGGTEECLAALRGSGMMDEADMEHFALPFFRAVEEEKDAYYAWWEKKQAETEDRKPGAEAGLREFIRRFDGFFGHYDRITVILSHSLQRNGRMFMNPGGAFLYLKFPGNEAGMEDTRLQLLHECTHPLTDPKLGNDIRMDDGSHDLAEYQVFLYDEFLIERKAPELLERYRDWIGREWLEEARRALAPERTAMLKEMACE
;
A
#
# COMPACT_ATOMS: atom_id res chain seq x y z
N MET A 1 -26.94 -13.01 -7.04
CA MET A 1 -25.89 -13.59 -6.18
C MET A 1 -25.58 -12.56 -5.14
N GLU A 2 -25.69 -12.90 -3.87
CA GLU A 2 -25.22 -12.01 -2.80
C GLU A 2 -23.71 -11.86 -2.90
N GLU A 3 -23.21 -10.63 -2.79
CA GLU A 3 -21.76 -10.39 -2.68
C GLU A 3 -21.27 -11.10 -1.41
N LYS A 4 -20.41 -12.10 -1.57
CA LYS A 4 -19.83 -12.85 -0.44
C LYS A 4 -18.89 -11.98 0.38
N THR A 5 -18.21 -11.04 -0.26
CA THR A 5 -17.23 -10.14 0.37
C THR A 5 -17.81 -8.76 0.51
N GLY A 6 -17.92 -8.25 1.73
CA GLY A 6 -18.36 -6.88 1.99
C GLY A 6 -17.26 -5.89 1.60
N LEU A 7 -17.47 -5.08 0.55
CA LEU A 7 -16.55 -4.00 0.17
C LEU A 7 -17.02 -2.66 0.75
N ASN A 8 -16.16 -2.03 1.56
CA ASN A 8 -16.31 -0.66 2.03
C ASN A 8 -15.21 0.22 1.44
N ILE A 9 -15.55 1.37 0.87
CA ILE A 9 -14.58 2.32 0.31
C ILE A 9 -14.69 3.62 1.07
N ILE A 10 -13.56 4.12 1.57
CA ILE A 10 -13.47 5.34 2.36
C ILE A 10 -12.32 6.24 1.90
N TYR A 11 -12.36 7.49 2.33
CA TYR A 11 -11.34 8.50 2.09
C TYR A 11 -10.89 9.06 3.43
N GLN A 12 -9.60 8.99 3.72
CA GLN A 12 -9.07 9.30 5.06
C GLN A 12 -7.92 10.32 4.99
N ARG A 13 -8.24 11.59 5.27
CA ARG A 13 -7.28 12.69 5.08
C ARG A 13 -6.04 12.61 5.96
N TYR A 14 -6.16 12.05 7.18
CA TYR A 14 -5.00 11.92 8.08
C TYR A 14 -3.99 10.90 7.54
N ALA A 15 -4.47 9.79 7.02
CA ALA A 15 -3.61 8.80 6.40
C ALA A 15 -2.93 9.36 5.13
N ASP A 16 -3.69 10.06 4.29
CA ASP A 16 -3.13 10.73 3.11
C ASP A 16 -2.06 11.75 3.51
N LEU A 17 -2.25 12.48 4.62
CA LEU A 17 -1.24 13.39 5.16
C LEU A 17 0.03 12.67 5.62
N VAL A 18 -0.11 11.54 6.33
CA VAL A 18 1.04 10.72 6.75
C VAL A 18 1.83 10.24 5.53
N TYR A 19 1.14 9.70 4.52
CA TYR A 19 1.80 9.28 3.27
C TYR A 19 2.40 10.45 2.49
N HIS A 20 1.74 11.61 2.49
CA HIS A 20 2.31 12.82 1.89
C HIS A 20 3.67 13.18 2.52
N VAL A 21 3.76 13.15 3.85
CA VAL A 21 5.01 13.48 4.54
C VAL A 21 6.07 12.40 4.30
N LEU A 22 5.70 11.11 4.35
CA LEU A 22 6.60 10.00 4.01
C LEU A 22 7.16 10.13 2.58
N ALA A 23 6.32 10.50 1.61
CA ALA A 23 6.73 10.67 0.22
C ALA A 23 7.85 11.71 0.01
N HIS A 24 8.04 12.62 0.97
CA HIS A 24 9.09 13.62 0.91
C HIS A 24 10.42 13.17 1.54
N ILE A 25 10.49 11.95 2.09
CA ILE A 25 11.74 11.34 2.53
C ILE A 25 12.29 10.54 1.34
N PRO A 26 13.41 10.99 0.72
CA PRO A 26 13.98 10.26 -0.41
C PRO A 26 14.51 8.90 0.04
N LEU A 27 14.10 7.85 -0.67
CA LEU A 27 14.60 6.49 -0.51
C LEU A 27 15.42 6.14 -1.76
N ASP A 28 16.61 5.60 -1.56
CA ASP A 28 17.53 5.19 -2.64
C ASP A 28 17.32 3.70 -3.00
N ASN A 29 16.11 3.18 -2.86
CA ASN A 29 15.79 1.80 -3.17
C ASN A 29 14.81 1.67 -4.33
N ALA A 30 14.81 0.50 -5.00
CA ALA A 30 13.93 0.19 -6.13
C ALA A 30 12.45 0.05 -5.71
N ALA A 31 12.17 0.00 -4.43
CA ALA A 31 10.84 0.01 -3.85
C ALA A 31 10.33 1.44 -3.64
N ASP A 32 10.72 2.38 -4.49
CA ASP A 32 10.23 3.76 -4.46
C ASP A 32 8.70 3.75 -4.42
N GLU A 33 8.19 3.88 -3.20
CA GLU A 33 6.77 3.80 -2.88
C GLU A 33 6.02 5.04 -3.36
N TYR A 34 6.78 6.10 -3.64
CA TYR A 34 6.25 7.41 -3.98
C TYR A 34 6.90 7.98 -5.24
N ASP A 35 6.05 8.48 -6.13
CA ASP A 35 6.45 9.06 -7.40
C ASP A 35 7.13 10.42 -7.21
N ALA A 36 8.27 10.59 -7.83
CA ALA A 36 8.97 11.87 -7.89
C ALA A 36 8.10 12.98 -8.51
N GLU A 37 7.20 12.63 -9.44
CA GLU A 37 6.24 13.58 -10.01
C GLU A 37 5.21 14.04 -8.99
N TYR A 38 4.70 13.13 -8.15
CA TYR A 38 3.82 13.51 -7.04
C TYR A 38 4.51 14.51 -6.11
N VAL A 39 5.74 14.20 -5.67
CA VAL A 39 6.51 15.09 -4.78
C VAL A 39 6.75 16.45 -5.43
N ARG A 40 7.12 16.48 -6.71
CA ARG A 40 7.31 17.72 -7.48
C ARG A 40 6.02 18.54 -7.55
N THR A 41 4.93 17.88 -7.93
CA THR A 41 3.61 18.53 -8.05
C THR A 41 3.15 19.10 -6.71
N MET A 42 3.34 18.36 -5.62
CA MET A 42 2.95 18.84 -4.29
C MET A 42 3.79 20.04 -3.85
N ARG A 43 5.10 20.04 -4.11
CA ARG A 43 5.97 21.21 -3.85
C ARG A 43 5.49 22.45 -4.61
N GLU A 44 5.11 22.30 -5.87
CA GLU A 44 4.58 23.39 -6.69
C GLU A 44 3.23 23.91 -6.16
N GLN A 45 2.32 23.00 -5.79
CA GLN A 45 0.97 23.38 -5.35
C GLN A 45 0.93 23.94 -3.93
N LEU A 46 1.74 23.42 -3.01
CA LEU A 46 1.80 23.88 -1.63
C LEU A 46 2.85 24.99 -1.42
N GLY A 47 3.73 25.23 -2.41
CA GLY A 47 4.81 26.21 -2.33
C GLY A 47 5.91 25.87 -1.31
N ARG A 48 5.87 24.64 -0.76
CA ARG A 48 6.83 24.15 0.26
C ARG A 48 6.91 22.62 0.26
N SER A 49 7.87 22.09 0.98
CA SER A 49 7.95 20.67 1.37
C SER A 49 7.77 20.53 2.87
N PRO A 50 7.30 19.37 3.36
CA PRO A 50 7.30 19.07 4.80
C PRO A 50 8.67 19.27 5.43
N ALA A 51 8.71 19.86 6.61
CA ALA A 51 9.95 20.21 7.32
C ALA A 51 10.50 19.02 8.11
N ILE A 52 10.83 17.92 7.43
CA ILE A 52 11.44 16.74 8.06
C ILE A 52 12.91 17.05 8.35
N PRO A 53 13.38 16.95 9.61
CA PRO A 53 14.78 17.15 9.94
C PRO A 53 15.67 16.16 9.18
N GLU A 54 16.80 16.62 8.62
CA GLU A 54 17.72 15.77 7.83
C GLU A 54 18.15 14.52 8.59
N LYS A 55 18.48 14.64 9.88
CA LYS A 55 18.84 13.50 10.73
C LYS A 55 17.71 12.48 10.88
N ALA A 56 16.46 12.92 10.86
CA ALA A 56 15.33 11.99 10.90
C ALA A 56 15.14 11.28 9.55
N ALA A 57 15.34 11.98 8.45
CA ALA A 57 15.34 11.39 7.12
C ALA A 57 16.49 10.38 6.94
N GLU A 58 17.70 10.71 7.44
CA GLU A 58 18.84 9.77 7.47
C GLU A 58 18.51 8.52 8.30
N TRP A 59 17.97 8.71 9.51
CA TRP A 59 17.57 7.58 10.37
C TRP A 59 16.55 6.67 9.68
N TYR A 60 15.57 7.25 8.99
CA TYR A 60 14.56 6.50 8.22
C TYR A 60 15.21 5.63 7.13
N ARG A 61 16.15 6.18 6.37
CA ARG A 61 16.85 5.43 5.32
C ARG A 61 17.70 4.29 5.89
N GLU A 62 18.44 4.57 6.97
CA GLU A 62 19.35 3.60 7.59
C GLU A 62 18.63 2.46 8.32
N HIS A 63 17.40 2.71 8.79
CA HIS A 63 16.63 1.76 9.60
C HIS A 63 15.25 1.47 8.99
N PHE A 64 15.16 1.56 7.67
CA PHE A 64 13.89 1.48 6.92
C PHE A 64 13.06 0.26 7.32
N ASP A 65 13.64 -0.94 7.33
CA ASP A 65 12.95 -2.21 7.63
C ASP A 65 12.24 -2.21 9.00
N ARG A 66 12.73 -1.38 9.92
CA ARG A 66 12.17 -1.27 11.27
C ARG A 66 11.20 -0.12 11.42
N VAL A 67 11.51 1.03 10.81
CA VAL A 67 10.70 2.25 10.98
C VAL A 67 9.63 2.45 9.92
N CYS A 68 9.65 1.69 8.83
CA CYS A 68 8.63 1.74 7.76
C CYS A 68 7.21 1.43 8.27
N LEU A 69 7.10 0.72 9.40
CA LEU A 69 5.82 0.43 10.05
C LEU A 69 5.01 1.70 10.42
N ILE A 70 5.63 2.88 10.41
CA ILE A 70 4.90 4.16 10.56
C ILE A 70 3.83 4.32 9.45
N GLY A 71 4.06 3.80 8.26
CA GLY A 71 3.08 3.78 7.17
C GLY A 71 1.82 2.94 7.46
N PHE A 72 1.87 2.05 8.47
CA PHE A 72 0.73 1.24 8.88
C PHE A 72 -0.07 1.85 10.05
N MET A 73 0.48 2.84 10.73
CA MET A 73 -0.21 3.47 11.87
C MET A 73 -1.57 4.09 11.52
N PRO A 74 -1.75 4.74 10.35
CA PRO A 74 -3.05 5.27 9.97
C PRO A 74 -4.18 4.25 9.84
N PHE A 75 -3.88 2.95 9.72
CA PHE A 75 -4.92 1.90 9.70
C PHE A 75 -5.60 1.71 11.06
N VAL A 76 -4.88 2.01 12.14
CA VAL A 76 -5.34 1.73 13.51
C VAL A 76 -5.57 2.98 14.35
N THR A 77 -5.22 4.15 13.80
CA THR A 77 -5.29 5.44 14.52
C THR A 77 -5.82 6.55 13.61
N GLY A 78 -6.39 7.59 14.22
CA GLY A 78 -6.95 8.76 13.50
C GLY A 78 -6.16 10.05 13.67
N GLY A 79 -5.03 10.02 14.40
CA GLY A 79 -4.25 11.21 14.69
C GLY A 79 -2.87 10.93 15.27
N THR A 80 -2.04 11.95 15.30
CA THR A 80 -0.63 11.90 15.72
C THR A 80 -0.44 11.37 17.14
N GLU A 81 -1.23 11.84 18.09
CA GLU A 81 -1.12 11.40 19.50
C GLU A 81 -1.43 9.91 19.65
N GLU A 82 -2.47 9.44 18.95
CA GLU A 82 -2.84 8.02 18.92
C GLU A 82 -1.75 7.17 18.25
N CYS A 83 -1.16 7.65 17.15
CA CYS A 83 -0.03 6.97 16.50
C CYS A 83 1.16 6.82 17.43
N LEU A 84 1.57 7.90 18.09
CA LEU A 84 2.69 7.88 19.02
C LEU A 84 2.41 6.98 20.25
N ALA A 85 1.18 6.98 20.75
CA ALA A 85 0.78 6.09 21.84
C ALA A 85 0.81 4.63 21.42
N ALA A 86 0.30 4.32 20.23
CA ALA A 86 0.31 2.96 19.67
C ALA A 86 1.74 2.44 19.42
N LEU A 87 2.63 3.26 18.86
CA LEU A 87 4.03 2.92 18.67
C LEU A 87 4.74 2.60 19.98
N ARG A 88 4.57 3.44 21.00
CA ARG A 88 5.13 3.18 22.34
C ARG A 88 4.55 1.91 22.98
N GLY A 89 3.25 1.69 22.84
CA GLY A 89 2.55 0.54 23.44
C GLY A 89 2.84 -0.79 22.75
N SER A 90 3.18 -0.76 21.47
CA SER A 90 3.44 -1.98 20.69
C SER A 90 4.80 -2.61 20.96
N GLY A 91 5.80 -1.83 21.41
CA GLY A 91 7.19 -2.23 21.50
C GLY A 91 7.85 -2.53 20.14
N MET A 92 7.22 -2.12 19.05
CA MET A 92 7.72 -2.36 17.69
C MET A 92 8.84 -1.40 17.31
N MET A 93 8.86 -0.20 17.90
CA MET A 93 9.96 0.77 17.82
C MET A 93 10.63 0.88 19.17
N ASP A 94 11.94 0.92 19.18
CA ASP A 94 12.72 1.18 20.38
C ASP A 94 12.76 2.69 20.70
N GLU A 95 13.41 3.05 21.83
CA GLU A 95 13.50 4.45 22.27
C GLU A 95 14.29 5.32 21.28
N ALA A 96 15.30 4.75 20.62
CA ALA A 96 16.10 5.46 19.62
C ALA A 96 15.28 5.74 18.35
N ASP A 97 14.48 4.78 17.87
CA ASP A 97 13.57 4.98 16.75
C ASP A 97 12.52 6.05 17.06
N MET A 98 11.98 6.02 18.28
CA MET A 98 11.04 7.04 18.72
C MET A 98 11.67 8.44 18.77
N GLU A 99 12.88 8.58 19.30
CA GLU A 99 13.56 9.88 19.47
C GLU A 99 14.08 10.40 18.12
N HIS A 100 14.75 9.57 17.33
CA HIS A 100 15.43 10.00 16.12
C HIS A 100 14.53 10.07 14.90
N PHE A 101 13.44 9.31 14.87
CA PHE A 101 12.54 9.32 13.73
C PHE A 101 11.08 9.65 14.09
N ALA A 102 10.39 8.84 14.91
CA ALA A 102 8.95 8.95 15.04
C ALA A 102 8.48 10.33 15.55
N LEU A 103 9.10 10.85 16.62
CA LEU A 103 8.75 12.16 17.17
C LEU A 103 9.04 13.31 16.21
N PRO A 104 10.22 13.41 15.57
CA PRO A 104 10.47 14.41 14.53
C PRO A 104 9.54 14.32 13.33
N PHE A 105 9.25 13.09 12.87
CA PHE A 105 8.36 12.84 11.76
C PHE A 105 6.93 13.33 12.04
N PHE A 106 6.34 12.92 13.15
CA PHE A 106 4.98 13.35 13.51
C PHE A 106 4.87 14.84 13.83
N ARG A 107 5.97 15.48 14.25
CA ARG A 107 6.02 16.95 14.32
C ARG A 107 5.89 17.56 12.92
N ALA A 108 6.62 17.03 11.93
CA ALA A 108 6.50 17.49 10.54
C ALA A 108 5.08 17.24 9.98
N VAL A 109 4.44 16.11 10.34
CA VAL A 109 3.04 15.84 10.00
C VAL A 109 2.10 16.91 10.55
N GLU A 110 2.24 17.29 11.81
CA GLU A 110 1.39 18.33 12.42
C GLU A 110 1.65 19.73 11.82
N GLU A 111 2.91 20.06 11.50
CA GLU A 111 3.26 21.33 10.86
C GLU A 111 2.73 21.44 9.42
N GLU A 112 2.60 20.30 8.70
CA GLU A 112 2.09 20.25 7.33
C GLU A 112 0.56 20.22 7.24
N LYS A 113 -0.10 19.82 8.32
CA LYS A 113 -1.51 19.46 8.40
C LYS A 113 -2.48 20.47 7.77
N ASP A 114 -2.39 21.74 8.16
CA ASP A 114 -3.36 22.74 7.71
C ASP A 114 -3.28 22.99 6.19
N ALA A 115 -2.04 23.11 5.67
CA ALA A 115 -1.82 23.32 4.26
C ALA A 115 -2.25 22.10 3.43
N TYR A 116 -1.88 20.91 3.90
CA TYR A 116 -2.25 19.67 3.23
C TYR A 116 -3.76 19.42 3.28
N TYR A 117 -4.42 19.68 4.40
CA TYR A 117 -5.88 19.50 4.51
C TYR A 117 -6.66 20.42 3.58
N ALA A 118 -6.22 21.67 3.43
CA ALA A 118 -6.83 22.60 2.47
C ALA A 118 -6.67 22.08 1.02
N TRP A 119 -5.49 21.56 0.68
CA TRP A 119 -5.26 20.92 -0.61
C TRP A 119 -6.11 19.66 -0.78
N TRP A 120 -6.17 18.80 0.25
CA TRP A 120 -6.89 17.53 0.21
C TRP A 120 -8.41 17.76 0.00
N GLU A 121 -9.01 18.71 0.69
CA GLU A 121 -10.42 19.07 0.52
C GLU A 121 -10.72 19.54 -0.90
N LYS A 122 -9.85 20.38 -1.46
CA LYS A 122 -9.96 20.80 -2.86
C LYS A 122 -9.84 19.59 -3.79
N LYS A 123 -8.89 18.71 -3.54
CA LYS A 123 -8.67 17.50 -4.35
C LYS A 123 -9.86 16.55 -4.28
N GLN A 124 -10.45 16.37 -3.11
CA GLN A 124 -11.68 15.57 -2.95
C GLN A 124 -12.83 16.15 -3.78
N ALA A 125 -13.03 17.47 -3.76
CA ALA A 125 -14.05 18.13 -4.56
C ALA A 125 -13.80 17.97 -6.07
N GLU A 126 -12.55 18.07 -6.53
CA GLU A 126 -12.16 17.87 -7.94
C GLU A 126 -12.37 16.43 -8.44
N THR A 127 -12.40 15.47 -7.53
CA THR A 127 -12.51 14.04 -7.86
C THR A 127 -13.88 13.45 -7.52
N GLU A 128 -14.80 14.24 -7.00
CA GLU A 128 -16.11 13.77 -6.49
C GLU A 128 -16.91 13.02 -7.55
N ASP A 129 -16.93 13.53 -8.77
CA ASP A 129 -17.65 12.93 -9.91
C ASP A 129 -17.02 11.59 -10.37
N ARG A 130 -15.76 11.32 -10.04
CA ARG A 130 -15.04 10.09 -10.39
C ARG A 130 -15.16 8.99 -9.35
N LYS A 131 -15.50 9.32 -8.10
CA LYS A 131 -15.63 8.34 -7.01
C LYS A 131 -16.60 7.20 -7.33
N PRO A 132 -17.82 7.46 -7.84
CA PRO A 132 -18.74 6.37 -8.18
C PRO A 132 -18.17 5.39 -9.23
N GLY A 133 -17.42 5.90 -10.21
CA GLY A 133 -16.77 5.08 -11.22
C GLY A 133 -15.65 4.23 -10.63
N ALA A 134 -14.83 4.80 -9.75
CA ALA A 134 -13.78 4.06 -9.04
C ALA A 134 -14.36 2.95 -8.16
N GLU A 135 -15.41 3.25 -7.40
CA GLU A 135 -16.09 2.27 -6.55
C GLU A 135 -16.72 1.13 -7.36
N ALA A 136 -17.43 1.48 -8.45
CA ALA A 136 -18.03 0.49 -9.34
C ALA A 136 -16.97 -0.41 -9.98
N GLY A 137 -15.84 0.17 -10.40
CA GLY A 137 -14.71 -0.56 -10.99
C GLY A 137 -14.05 -1.55 -10.02
N LEU A 138 -13.90 -1.19 -8.75
CA LEU A 138 -13.39 -2.11 -7.72
C LEU A 138 -14.40 -3.22 -7.39
N ARG A 139 -15.69 -2.89 -7.27
CA ARG A 139 -16.73 -3.90 -7.03
C ARG A 139 -16.83 -4.91 -8.17
N GLU A 140 -16.72 -4.44 -9.42
CA GLU A 140 -16.70 -5.32 -10.59
C GLU A 140 -15.49 -6.25 -10.57
N PHE A 141 -14.32 -5.73 -10.25
CA PHE A 141 -13.09 -6.51 -10.16
C PHE A 141 -13.17 -7.58 -9.07
N ILE A 142 -13.65 -7.24 -7.87
CA ILE A 142 -13.87 -8.21 -6.78
C ILE A 142 -14.85 -9.32 -7.23
N ARG A 143 -15.93 -8.97 -7.89
CA ARG A 143 -16.88 -9.97 -8.40
C ARG A 143 -16.28 -10.88 -9.45
N ARG A 144 -15.37 -10.38 -10.27
CA ARG A 144 -14.66 -11.18 -11.27
C ARG A 144 -13.75 -12.23 -10.64
N PHE A 145 -13.14 -11.89 -9.52
CA PHE A 145 -12.26 -12.76 -8.75
C PHE A 145 -12.93 -13.24 -7.46
N ASP A 146 -14.23 -13.55 -7.50
CA ASP A 146 -15.05 -13.87 -6.34
C ASP A 146 -14.53 -15.08 -5.53
N GLY A 147 -13.95 -16.09 -6.18
CA GLY A 147 -13.31 -17.22 -5.53
C GLY A 147 -12.11 -16.78 -4.68
N PHE A 148 -11.29 -15.87 -5.21
CA PHE A 148 -10.13 -15.32 -4.51
C PHE A 148 -10.53 -14.37 -3.38
N PHE A 149 -11.34 -13.35 -3.67
CA PHE A 149 -11.76 -12.40 -2.64
C PHE A 149 -12.72 -12.99 -1.60
N GLY A 150 -13.33 -14.13 -1.90
CA GLY A 150 -14.17 -14.87 -0.96
C GLY A 150 -13.46 -15.41 0.29
N HIS A 151 -12.12 -15.34 0.34
CA HIS A 151 -11.34 -15.56 1.55
C HIS A 151 -11.46 -14.43 2.59
N TYR A 152 -12.04 -13.30 2.21
CA TYR A 152 -12.21 -12.11 3.05
C TYR A 152 -13.69 -11.84 3.32
N ASP A 153 -14.10 -11.86 4.57
CA ASP A 153 -15.46 -11.48 4.97
C ASP A 153 -15.74 -10.00 4.68
N ARG A 154 -14.72 -9.16 4.88
CA ARG A 154 -14.78 -7.72 4.64
C ARG A 154 -13.46 -7.19 4.12
N ILE A 155 -13.56 -6.32 3.13
CA ILE A 155 -12.45 -5.53 2.61
C ILE A 155 -12.81 -4.05 2.76
N THR A 156 -11.98 -3.29 3.46
CA THR A 156 -12.06 -1.83 3.53
C THR A 156 -10.93 -1.24 2.72
N VAL A 157 -11.27 -0.54 1.65
CA VAL A 157 -10.32 0.16 0.78
C VAL A 157 -10.34 1.64 1.13
N ILE A 158 -9.16 2.17 1.44
CA ILE A 158 -8.93 3.59 1.61
C ILE A 158 -8.24 4.08 0.33
N LEU A 159 -8.97 4.89 -0.46
CA LEU A 159 -8.42 5.45 -1.69
C LEU A 159 -7.63 6.72 -1.38
N SER A 160 -6.34 6.70 -1.66
CA SER A 160 -5.37 7.73 -1.33
C SER A 160 -4.98 8.57 -2.55
N HIS A 161 -4.87 9.88 -2.34
CA HIS A 161 -4.27 10.79 -3.32
C HIS A 161 -2.75 10.92 -3.15
N SER A 162 -2.20 10.41 -2.04
CA SER A 162 -0.78 10.51 -1.68
C SER A 162 -0.01 9.22 -1.87
N LEU A 163 -0.68 8.10 -2.05
CA LEU A 163 -0.07 6.82 -2.32
C LEU A 163 0.08 6.62 -3.83
N GLN A 164 1.24 6.14 -4.28
CA GLN A 164 1.48 6.10 -5.72
C GLN A 164 1.49 4.70 -6.30
N ARG A 165 2.53 3.91 -6.08
CA ARG A 165 2.73 2.67 -6.82
C ARG A 165 2.35 1.45 -6.00
N ASN A 166 2.80 1.39 -4.77
CA ASN A 166 2.58 0.25 -3.88
C ASN A 166 1.41 0.53 -2.95
N GLY A 167 0.50 -0.42 -2.85
CA GLY A 167 -0.54 -0.44 -1.85
C GLY A 167 0.01 -0.68 -0.45
N ARG A 168 -0.87 -0.75 0.52
CA ARG A 168 -0.58 -1.21 1.87
C ARG A 168 -1.75 -2.03 2.35
N MET A 169 -1.46 -3.14 2.99
CA MET A 169 -2.50 -3.96 3.60
C MET A 169 -2.23 -4.18 5.08
N PHE A 170 -3.29 -4.15 5.85
CA PHE A 170 -3.30 -4.51 7.26
C PHE A 170 -4.48 -5.42 7.56
N MET A 171 -4.22 -6.55 8.22
CA MET A 171 -5.25 -7.50 8.66
C MET A 171 -5.57 -7.29 10.14
N ASN A 172 -6.85 -7.22 10.47
CA ASN A 172 -7.31 -7.24 11.84
C ASN A 172 -8.60 -8.11 11.94
N PRO A 173 -9.13 -8.36 13.16
CA PRO A 173 -10.37 -9.12 13.32
C PRO A 173 -11.60 -8.53 12.60
N GLY A 174 -11.54 -7.27 12.16
CA GLY A 174 -12.59 -6.60 11.39
C GLY A 174 -12.50 -6.81 9.88
N GLY A 175 -11.46 -7.49 9.39
CA GLY A 175 -11.24 -7.77 7.97
C GLY A 175 -9.90 -7.22 7.44
N ALA A 176 -9.81 -7.15 6.11
CA ALA A 176 -8.69 -6.57 5.40
C ALA A 176 -8.88 -5.05 5.25
N PHE A 177 -7.84 -4.30 5.56
CA PHE A 177 -7.78 -2.85 5.35
C PHE A 177 -6.67 -2.56 4.34
N LEU A 178 -6.99 -1.85 3.28
CA LEU A 178 -6.06 -1.54 2.20
C LEU A 178 -5.99 -0.04 1.95
N TYR A 179 -4.78 0.47 1.80
CA TYR A 179 -4.53 1.77 1.17
C TYR A 179 -4.15 1.55 -0.28
N LEU A 180 -4.94 2.10 -1.19
CA LEU A 180 -4.73 2.01 -2.63
C LEU A 180 -4.72 3.41 -3.24
N LYS A 181 -4.05 3.57 -4.36
CA LYS A 181 -4.05 4.82 -5.11
C LYS A 181 -5.45 5.14 -5.64
N PHE A 182 -5.88 6.40 -5.50
CA PHE A 182 -7.07 6.90 -6.18
C PHE A 182 -6.84 6.93 -7.70
N PRO A 183 -7.69 6.28 -8.51
CA PRO A 183 -7.50 6.21 -9.96
C PRO A 183 -7.74 7.57 -10.63
N GLY A 184 -6.70 8.11 -11.28
CA GLY A 184 -6.79 9.38 -11.99
C GLY A 184 -7.53 9.30 -13.33
N ASN A 185 -7.53 8.13 -13.95
CA ASN A 185 -8.14 7.82 -15.24
C ASN A 185 -8.34 6.30 -15.36
N GLU A 186 -8.73 5.81 -16.55
CA GLU A 186 -8.97 4.38 -16.77
C GLU A 186 -7.71 3.51 -16.59
N ALA A 187 -6.56 3.96 -17.11
CA ALA A 187 -5.29 3.25 -16.88
C ALA A 187 -4.91 3.20 -15.40
N GLY A 188 -5.11 4.30 -14.66
CA GLY A 188 -4.96 4.32 -13.20
C GLY A 188 -5.95 3.39 -12.48
N MET A 189 -7.14 3.17 -13.05
CA MET A 189 -8.09 2.20 -12.50
C MET A 189 -7.58 0.76 -12.61
N GLU A 190 -6.93 0.41 -13.70
CA GLU A 190 -6.28 -0.89 -13.84
C GLU A 190 -5.18 -1.07 -12.80
N ASP A 191 -4.32 -0.06 -12.61
CA ASP A 191 -3.28 -0.09 -11.58
C ASP A 191 -3.85 -0.27 -10.17
N THR A 192 -4.94 0.44 -9.83
CA THR A 192 -5.61 0.31 -8.54
C THR A 192 -6.21 -1.10 -8.34
N ARG A 193 -6.75 -1.69 -9.41
CA ARG A 193 -7.24 -3.08 -9.39
C ARG A 193 -6.12 -4.09 -9.18
N LEU A 194 -4.98 -3.90 -9.85
CA LEU A 194 -3.81 -4.75 -9.68
C LEU A 194 -3.22 -4.60 -8.28
N GLN A 195 -3.16 -3.39 -7.74
CA GLN A 195 -2.77 -3.17 -6.34
C GLN A 195 -3.70 -3.91 -5.36
N LEU A 196 -5.03 -3.84 -5.58
CA LEU A 196 -6.00 -4.54 -4.74
C LEU A 196 -5.74 -6.06 -4.74
N LEU A 197 -5.50 -6.64 -5.90
CA LEU A 197 -5.19 -8.06 -6.03
C LEU A 197 -3.90 -8.40 -5.28
N HIS A 198 -2.84 -7.69 -5.60
CA HIS A 198 -1.51 -7.89 -5.04
C HIS A 198 -1.50 -7.85 -3.51
N GLU A 199 -2.04 -6.79 -2.92
CA GLU A 199 -2.10 -6.66 -1.46
C GLU A 199 -2.93 -7.76 -0.79
N CYS A 200 -4.04 -8.18 -1.42
CA CYS A 200 -4.85 -9.27 -0.92
C CYS A 200 -4.19 -10.66 -1.13
N THR A 201 -3.16 -10.76 -1.94
CA THR A 201 -2.45 -12.02 -2.17
C THR A 201 -1.45 -12.34 -1.06
N HIS A 202 -0.81 -11.33 -0.44
CA HIS A 202 0.19 -11.53 0.60
C HIS A 202 -0.26 -12.49 1.72
N PRO A 203 -1.41 -12.32 2.39
CA PRO A 203 -1.82 -13.22 3.46
C PRO A 203 -2.11 -14.65 3.01
N LEU A 204 -2.39 -14.86 1.72
CA LEU A 204 -2.72 -16.18 1.17
C LEU A 204 -1.46 -16.95 0.77
N THR A 205 -0.48 -16.28 0.19
CA THR A 205 0.76 -16.91 -0.26
C THR A 205 1.73 -17.20 0.88
N ASP A 206 1.76 -16.36 1.89
CA ASP A 206 2.53 -16.59 3.10
C ASP A 206 1.82 -16.09 4.37
N PRO A 207 0.98 -16.92 4.99
CA PRO A 207 0.25 -16.55 6.21
C PRO A 207 1.16 -16.20 7.40
N LYS A 208 2.42 -16.63 7.39
CA LYS A 208 3.40 -16.29 8.43
C LYS A 208 3.95 -14.88 8.24
N LEU A 209 4.06 -14.44 6.99
CA LEU A 209 4.57 -13.12 6.63
C LEU A 209 3.46 -12.07 6.54
N GLY A 210 2.21 -12.47 6.36
CA GLY A 210 1.07 -11.58 6.13
C GLY A 210 0.80 -10.47 7.16
N ASN A 211 1.43 -10.56 8.33
CA ASN A 211 1.39 -9.52 9.37
C ASN A 211 2.76 -9.28 10.03
N ASP A 212 3.81 -9.91 9.56
CA ASP A 212 5.15 -9.68 10.10
C ASP A 212 5.85 -8.58 9.30
N ILE A 213 5.62 -7.34 9.74
CA ILE A 213 6.26 -6.14 9.22
C ILE A 213 7.77 -6.08 9.56
N ARG A 214 8.28 -7.03 10.33
CA ARG A 214 9.71 -7.17 10.65
C ARG A 214 10.34 -8.19 9.75
N MET A 215 10.43 -7.87 8.46
CA MET A 215 11.12 -8.70 7.49
C MET A 215 12.60 -8.35 7.49
N ASP A 216 13.42 -9.33 7.82
CA ASP A 216 14.85 -9.28 7.68
C ASP A 216 15.32 -9.95 6.36
N ASP A 217 16.43 -9.46 5.87
CA ASP A 217 17.36 -10.12 4.92
C ASP A 217 16.75 -11.05 3.86
N GLY A 218 16.10 -10.48 2.84
CA GLY A 218 15.66 -11.23 1.66
C GLY A 218 14.36 -12.03 1.83
N SER A 219 13.80 -12.09 3.04
CA SER A 219 12.48 -12.70 3.25
C SER A 219 11.37 -11.88 2.59
N HIS A 220 11.52 -10.55 2.55
CA HIS A 220 10.61 -9.66 1.86
C HIS A 220 10.57 -9.95 0.36
N ASP A 221 11.72 -10.01 -0.30
CA ASP A 221 11.79 -10.31 -1.74
C ASP A 221 11.16 -11.67 -2.06
N LEU A 222 11.42 -12.69 -1.24
CA LEU A 222 10.81 -14.00 -1.40
C LEU A 222 9.30 -13.98 -1.22
N ALA A 223 8.76 -13.15 -0.32
CA ALA A 223 7.33 -12.96 -0.17
C ALA A 223 6.73 -12.30 -1.42
N GLU A 224 7.36 -11.22 -1.88
CA GLU A 224 6.97 -10.53 -3.12
C GLU A 224 6.99 -11.46 -4.34
N TYR A 225 8.03 -12.27 -4.49
CA TYR A 225 8.14 -13.23 -5.60
C TYR A 225 7.01 -14.26 -5.60
N GLN A 226 6.55 -14.69 -4.42
CA GLN A 226 5.40 -15.58 -4.32
C GLN A 226 4.11 -14.89 -4.77
N VAL A 227 3.90 -13.65 -4.33
CA VAL A 227 2.76 -12.83 -4.74
C VAL A 227 2.77 -12.62 -6.25
N PHE A 228 3.93 -12.22 -6.82
CA PHE A 228 4.05 -11.97 -8.26
C PHE A 228 3.64 -13.19 -9.10
N LEU A 229 4.12 -14.38 -8.74
CA LEU A 229 3.78 -15.57 -9.51
C LEU A 229 2.36 -16.05 -9.27
N TYR A 230 1.86 -15.96 -8.05
CA TYR A 230 0.46 -16.31 -7.76
C TYR A 230 -0.51 -15.42 -8.55
N ASP A 231 -0.30 -14.11 -8.49
CA ASP A 231 -1.13 -13.13 -9.21
C ASP A 231 -1.08 -13.37 -10.71
N GLU A 232 0.13 -13.62 -11.27
CA GLU A 232 0.28 -13.93 -12.70
C GLU A 232 -0.56 -15.15 -13.09
N PHE A 233 -0.50 -16.24 -12.33
CA PHE A 233 -1.27 -17.45 -12.61
C PHE A 233 -2.79 -17.23 -12.46
N LEU A 234 -3.19 -16.46 -11.45
CA LEU A 234 -4.61 -16.15 -11.22
C LEU A 234 -5.15 -15.24 -12.34
N ILE A 235 -4.40 -14.22 -12.74
CA ILE A 235 -4.77 -13.32 -13.85
C ILE A 235 -4.82 -14.08 -15.18
N GLU A 236 -3.81 -14.90 -15.48
CA GLU A 236 -3.80 -15.74 -16.71
C GLU A 236 -5.09 -16.57 -16.82
N ARG A 237 -5.58 -17.07 -15.69
CA ARG A 237 -6.80 -17.90 -15.65
C ARG A 237 -8.10 -17.11 -15.69
N LYS A 238 -8.20 -16.03 -14.91
CA LYS A 238 -9.46 -15.32 -14.65
C LYS A 238 -9.66 -14.07 -15.50
N ALA A 239 -8.56 -13.46 -15.92
CA ALA A 239 -8.53 -12.17 -16.61
C ALA A 239 -7.38 -12.06 -17.61
N PRO A 240 -7.24 -12.99 -18.57
CA PRO A 240 -6.06 -13.08 -19.45
C PRO A 240 -5.79 -11.79 -20.23
N GLU A 241 -6.79 -10.94 -20.44
CA GLU A 241 -6.61 -9.64 -21.08
C GLU A 241 -5.83 -8.63 -20.21
N LEU A 242 -5.75 -8.85 -18.88
CA LEU A 242 -4.95 -8.03 -17.97
C LEU A 242 -3.51 -8.52 -17.81
N LEU A 243 -3.17 -9.69 -18.37
CA LEU A 243 -1.90 -10.36 -18.11
C LEU A 243 -0.69 -9.52 -18.55
N GLU A 244 -0.74 -8.96 -19.77
CA GLU A 244 0.36 -8.12 -20.26
C GLU A 244 0.49 -6.82 -19.46
N ARG A 245 -0.66 -6.21 -19.06
CA ARG A 245 -0.66 -5.04 -18.19
C ARG A 245 -0.05 -5.35 -16.83
N TYR A 246 -0.38 -6.49 -16.24
CA TYR A 246 0.18 -6.96 -14.98
C TYR A 246 1.70 -7.13 -15.07
N ARG A 247 2.18 -7.80 -16.12
CA ARG A 247 3.61 -8.02 -16.36
C ARG A 247 4.39 -6.72 -16.51
N ASP A 248 3.80 -5.73 -17.16
CA ASP A 248 4.42 -4.41 -17.30
C ASP A 248 4.34 -3.60 -16.00
N TRP A 249 3.27 -3.78 -15.21
CA TRP A 249 3.08 -3.12 -13.92
C TRP A 249 4.07 -3.61 -12.86
N ILE A 250 4.26 -4.92 -12.72
CA ILE A 250 5.27 -5.51 -11.82
C ILE A 250 6.68 -5.22 -12.35
N GLY A 251 6.90 -5.35 -13.65
CA GLY A 251 8.19 -5.37 -14.30
C GLY A 251 8.61 -6.80 -14.66
N ARG A 252 8.86 -7.04 -15.94
CA ARG A 252 9.19 -8.38 -16.47
C ARG A 252 10.45 -8.97 -15.83
N GLU A 253 11.41 -8.12 -15.50
CA GLU A 253 12.66 -8.53 -14.85
C GLU A 253 12.41 -9.13 -13.47
N TRP A 254 11.52 -8.54 -12.69
CA TRP A 254 11.11 -9.03 -11.36
C TRP A 254 10.37 -10.37 -11.44
N LEU A 255 9.50 -10.56 -12.44
CA LEU A 255 8.84 -11.84 -12.67
C LEU A 255 9.81 -12.95 -13.05
N GLU A 256 10.81 -12.63 -13.88
CA GLU A 256 11.86 -13.60 -14.24
C GLU A 256 12.76 -13.93 -13.04
N GLU A 257 13.03 -12.97 -12.19
CA GLU A 257 13.77 -13.18 -10.95
C GLU A 257 12.99 -14.06 -9.97
N ALA A 258 11.71 -13.80 -9.80
CA ALA A 258 10.81 -14.63 -9.01
C ALA A 258 10.81 -16.10 -9.49
N ARG A 259 10.76 -16.34 -10.80
CA ARG A 259 10.83 -17.70 -11.37
C ARG A 259 12.17 -18.39 -11.13
N ARG A 260 13.26 -17.61 -11.01
CA ARG A 260 14.61 -18.16 -10.71
C ARG A 260 14.83 -18.40 -9.24
N ALA A 261 14.30 -17.52 -8.38
CA ALA A 261 14.50 -17.55 -6.94
C ALA A 261 13.65 -18.61 -6.24
N LEU A 262 12.41 -18.84 -6.70
CA LEU A 262 11.51 -19.79 -6.08
C LEU A 262 11.81 -21.23 -6.55
N ALA A 263 11.81 -22.17 -5.60
CA ALA A 263 11.93 -23.60 -5.88
C ALA A 263 10.77 -24.07 -6.79
N PRO A 264 11.03 -25.03 -7.72
CA PRO A 264 10.00 -25.53 -8.65
C PRO A 264 8.74 -26.05 -7.95
N GLU A 265 8.91 -26.71 -6.80
CA GLU A 265 7.82 -27.25 -5.99
C GLU A 265 6.93 -26.13 -5.43
N ARG A 266 7.56 -25.00 -5.00
CA ARG A 266 6.83 -23.84 -4.51
C ARG A 266 6.06 -23.17 -5.63
N THR A 267 6.67 -22.99 -6.79
CA THR A 267 6.02 -22.46 -8.00
C THR A 267 4.83 -23.32 -8.42
N ALA A 268 4.97 -24.65 -8.42
CA ALA A 268 3.88 -25.56 -8.75
C ALA A 268 2.72 -25.45 -7.75
N MET A 269 3.03 -25.32 -6.46
CA MET A 269 2.03 -25.12 -5.40
C MET A 269 1.26 -23.80 -5.59
N LEU A 270 1.94 -22.69 -5.86
CA LEU A 270 1.28 -21.41 -6.12
C LEU A 270 0.34 -21.48 -7.33
N LYS A 271 0.76 -22.19 -8.38
CA LYS A 271 -0.06 -22.41 -9.56
C LYS A 271 -1.29 -23.24 -9.25
N GLU A 272 -1.18 -24.28 -8.43
CA GLU A 272 -2.31 -25.11 -7.98
C GLU A 272 -3.28 -24.27 -7.16
N MET A 273 -2.80 -23.51 -6.17
CA MET A 273 -3.62 -22.61 -5.35
C MET A 273 -4.39 -21.59 -6.20
N ALA A 274 -3.76 -21.00 -7.23
CA ALA A 274 -4.42 -20.08 -8.15
C ALA A 274 -5.47 -20.78 -9.03
N CYS A 275 -5.50 -22.13 -9.05
CA CYS A 275 -6.47 -22.93 -9.79
C CYS A 275 -7.72 -23.29 -8.98
N GLU A 276 -7.68 -23.17 -7.69
CA GLU A 276 -8.84 -23.38 -6.80
C GLU A 276 -9.78 -22.18 -6.82
#